data_5d00aa11776c01e922836c92e9b46611
#
_entry.id   5d00aa11776c01e922836c92e9b46611
#
_cell.length_a   1.000
_cell.length_b   1.000
_cell.length_c   1.000
_cell.angle_alpha   90.00
_cell.angle_beta   90.00
_cell.angle_gamma   90.00
#
_symmetry.space_group_name_H-M   'P 1'
#
loop_
_entity.id
_entity.type
_entity.pdbx_description
1 polymer ?
#
loop_
_entity_poly.entity_id
_entity_poly.type
_entity_poly.pdbx_seq_one_letter_code
_entity_poly.pdbx_strand_id
1 'polypeptide(L)'
;ALYNLSIYFMIKDISYFYYVGYIITLVFHHLLYVGFANLYLFDSAFMEYVVRYAAIFIALPVLFLALFSKSFLQINQYPKINFILNILIALLVSSVILFIFTNYLEPYRNVISILVMLYLFFITFYAFLKRNEQAKLILFGWTAILFAGSLMYLSSSGIIEDDLSSYYIIEIAFILEALVFSIALANRIKRLQDEKEKMQLSLITEQKENEARLNKIVSNKTNNLIVALEEKEILLKELNHRVKNNMQTIISLIRLQNDEINDSKINILLTTIQNRISAMSHLHELLYQKDTITFVDANEYFEKIISEIKQSFEHDIDVIYDINCNLSSESAIYCGLILNELLTNSFKHAFDENKSGIVNISFFGKNKEYKLIYSDNGKGYNPNIKKSSLGLTLIETLAKKQLKAEMNISTNEGVKVKLRWKE
;
A
#
# COMPACT_ATOMS: atom_id res chain seq x y z
N ALA A 1 -33.17 11.06 34.36
CA ALA A 1 -33.43 10.27 33.16
C ALA A 1 -32.95 11.00 31.89
N LEU A 2 -33.47 12.22 31.59
CA LEU A 2 -33.15 12.98 30.37
C LEU A 2 -31.67 13.23 30.16
N TYR A 3 -30.94 13.64 31.22
CA TYR A 3 -29.48 13.82 31.17
C TYR A 3 -28.75 12.53 30.75
N ASN A 4 -29.08 11.40 31.34
CA ASN A 4 -28.47 10.12 31.01
C ASN A 4 -28.89 9.61 29.63
N LEU A 5 -30.06 9.96 29.14
CA LEU A 5 -30.49 9.66 27.79
C LEU A 5 -29.67 10.46 26.73
N SER A 6 -29.39 11.74 26.98
CA SER A 6 -28.57 12.53 26.10
C SER A 6 -27.12 12.01 26.04
N ILE A 7 -26.57 11.55 27.18
CA ILE A 7 -25.27 10.89 27.23
C ILE A 7 -25.25 9.61 26.40
N TYR A 8 -26.33 8.79 26.48
CA TYR A 8 -26.45 7.59 25.62
C TYR A 8 -26.29 7.93 24.13
N PHE A 9 -26.97 8.96 23.65
CA PHE A 9 -26.85 9.35 22.24
C PHE A 9 -25.46 9.84 21.86
N MET A 10 -24.73 10.45 22.78
CA MET A 10 -23.34 10.92 22.54
C MET A 10 -22.31 9.79 22.58
N ILE A 11 -22.41 8.88 23.56
CA ILE A 11 -21.37 7.87 23.82
C ILE A 11 -21.74 6.49 23.27
N LYS A 12 -23.04 6.24 23.05
CA LYS A 12 -23.60 4.95 22.61
C LYS A 12 -23.31 3.77 23.57
N ASP A 13 -23.04 4.04 24.86
CA ASP A 13 -22.94 2.98 25.87
C ASP A 13 -24.34 2.56 26.31
N ILE A 14 -24.70 1.32 25.99
CA ILE A 14 -26.02 0.74 26.23
C ILE A 14 -26.43 0.74 27.72
N SER A 15 -25.45 0.81 28.65
CA SER A 15 -25.72 0.88 30.08
C SER A 15 -26.57 2.10 30.44
N TYR A 16 -26.35 3.24 29.75
CA TYR A 16 -27.17 4.44 29.97
C TYR A 16 -28.62 4.25 29.55
N PHE A 17 -28.84 3.58 28.45
CA PHE A 17 -30.20 3.28 27.97
C PHE A 17 -30.93 2.38 28.99
N TYR A 18 -30.30 1.33 29.46
CA TYR A 18 -30.92 0.45 30.47
C TYR A 18 -31.16 1.16 31.78
N TYR A 19 -30.26 2.03 32.20
CA TYR A 19 -30.43 2.83 33.39
C TYR A 19 -31.61 3.82 33.27
N VAL A 20 -31.75 4.48 32.14
CA VAL A 20 -32.93 5.36 31.86
C VAL A 20 -34.22 4.56 31.89
N GLY A 21 -34.25 3.40 31.25
CA GLY A 21 -35.37 2.47 31.30
C GLY A 21 -35.73 2.06 32.74
N TYR A 22 -34.71 1.75 33.54
CA TYR A 22 -34.88 1.44 34.95
C TYR A 22 -35.57 2.59 35.71
N ILE A 23 -35.02 3.79 35.65
CA ILE A 23 -35.56 4.95 36.37
C ILE A 23 -36.99 5.27 35.93
N ILE A 24 -37.28 5.27 34.62
CA ILE A 24 -38.63 5.58 34.12
C ILE A 24 -39.64 4.54 34.63
N THR A 25 -39.29 3.26 34.51
CA THR A 25 -40.20 2.17 34.92
C THR A 25 -40.33 2.09 36.45
N LEU A 26 -39.31 2.40 37.20
CA LEU A 26 -39.33 2.48 38.66
C LEU A 26 -40.24 3.62 39.16
N VAL A 27 -40.07 4.82 38.60
CA VAL A 27 -40.91 5.97 38.93
C VAL A 27 -42.36 5.69 38.59
N PHE A 28 -42.65 5.11 37.42
CA PHE A 28 -44.00 4.77 37.01
C PHE A 28 -44.62 3.70 37.94
N HIS A 29 -43.89 2.65 38.29
CA HIS A 29 -44.29 1.64 39.27
C HIS A 29 -44.60 2.28 40.63
N HIS A 30 -43.76 3.21 41.12
CA HIS A 30 -43.95 3.87 42.39
C HIS A 30 -45.20 4.76 42.39
N LEU A 31 -45.46 5.52 41.33
CA LEU A 31 -46.69 6.34 41.18
C LEU A 31 -47.96 5.48 41.20
N LEU A 32 -47.92 4.29 40.64
CA LEU A 32 -49.01 3.32 40.70
C LEU A 32 -49.20 2.78 42.13
N TYR A 33 -48.08 2.44 42.79
CA TYR A 33 -48.10 1.87 44.12
C TYR A 33 -48.67 2.83 45.20
N VAL A 34 -48.23 4.10 45.16
CA VAL A 34 -48.70 5.15 46.08
C VAL A 34 -50.15 5.60 45.76
N GLY A 35 -50.73 5.16 44.64
CA GLY A 35 -52.05 5.54 44.21
C GLY A 35 -52.16 6.92 43.54
N PHE A 36 -51.04 7.65 43.39
CA PHE A 36 -51.04 8.96 42.74
C PHE A 36 -51.50 8.88 41.29
N ALA A 37 -51.14 7.82 40.60
CA ALA A 37 -51.57 7.60 39.21
C ALA A 37 -53.10 7.43 39.10
N ASN A 38 -53.74 6.80 40.09
CA ASN A 38 -55.17 6.62 40.16
C ASN A 38 -55.94 7.95 40.43
N LEU A 39 -55.33 8.83 41.25
CA LEU A 39 -55.98 10.08 41.65
C LEU A 39 -55.83 11.18 40.58
N TYR A 40 -54.70 11.24 39.88
CA TYR A 40 -54.33 12.40 39.06
C TYR A 40 -54.00 12.12 37.59
N LEU A 41 -53.67 10.88 37.24
CA LEU A 41 -53.19 10.59 35.88
C LEU A 41 -54.15 9.76 35.05
N PHE A 42 -54.89 8.84 35.67
CA PHE A 42 -55.73 7.87 34.95
C PHE A 42 -57.13 7.78 35.51
N ASP A 43 -58.08 7.46 34.67
CA ASP A 43 -59.48 7.18 35.11
C ASP A 43 -59.60 5.77 35.71
N SER A 44 -60.75 5.52 36.37
CA SER A 44 -61.02 4.24 37.03
C SER A 44 -61.04 3.06 36.05
N ALA A 45 -61.47 3.26 34.81
CA ALA A 45 -61.53 2.22 33.79
C ALA A 45 -60.14 1.80 33.37
N PHE A 46 -59.22 2.76 33.20
CA PHE A 46 -57.79 2.45 32.88
C PHE A 46 -57.08 1.77 34.06
N MET A 47 -57.41 2.16 35.29
CA MET A 47 -56.82 1.54 36.49
C MET A 47 -57.25 0.07 36.65
N GLU A 48 -58.41 -0.34 36.19
CA GLU A 48 -58.78 -1.76 36.17
C GLU A 48 -57.82 -2.59 35.29
N TYR A 49 -57.39 -2.06 34.13
CA TYR A 49 -56.38 -2.70 33.30
C TYR A 49 -55.02 -2.71 33.98
N VAL A 50 -54.63 -1.62 34.64
CA VAL A 50 -53.33 -1.54 35.36
C VAL A 50 -53.26 -2.60 36.47
N VAL A 51 -54.30 -2.77 37.25
CA VAL A 51 -54.39 -3.79 38.29
C VAL A 51 -54.32 -5.18 37.67
N ARG A 52 -55.07 -5.42 36.58
CA ARG A 52 -55.05 -6.69 35.87
C ARG A 52 -53.68 -7.08 35.34
N TYR A 53 -52.93 -6.11 34.84
CA TYR A 53 -51.59 -6.31 34.27
C TYR A 53 -50.47 -5.85 35.20
N ALA A 54 -50.69 -5.79 36.50
CA ALA A 54 -49.73 -5.30 37.50
C ALA A 54 -48.36 -6.04 37.44
N ALA A 55 -48.38 -7.31 37.02
CA ALA A 55 -47.16 -8.09 36.84
C ALA A 55 -46.13 -7.41 35.89
N ILE A 56 -46.58 -6.72 34.83
CA ILE A 56 -45.71 -6.01 33.89
C ILE A 56 -45.00 -4.87 34.62
N PHE A 57 -45.74 -4.07 35.36
CA PHE A 57 -45.22 -2.87 36.04
C PHE A 57 -44.28 -3.19 37.19
N ILE A 58 -44.39 -4.39 37.79
CA ILE A 58 -43.43 -4.90 38.79
C ILE A 58 -42.16 -5.45 38.13
N ALA A 59 -42.31 -6.19 37.01
CA ALA A 59 -41.18 -6.86 36.38
C ALA A 59 -40.31 -5.92 35.54
N LEU A 60 -40.87 -4.86 34.93
CA LEU A 60 -40.11 -3.95 34.06
C LEU A 60 -38.91 -3.27 34.77
N PRO A 61 -39.03 -2.68 35.97
CA PRO A 61 -37.90 -2.11 36.70
C PRO A 61 -36.82 -3.15 36.95
N VAL A 62 -37.23 -4.36 37.38
CA VAL A 62 -36.30 -5.47 37.66
C VAL A 62 -35.57 -5.93 36.40
N LEU A 63 -36.26 -6.00 35.27
CA LEU A 63 -35.68 -6.34 33.97
C LEU A 63 -34.62 -5.30 33.55
N PHE A 64 -34.99 -4.01 33.58
CA PHE A 64 -34.05 -2.96 33.22
C PHE A 64 -32.86 -2.88 34.18
N LEU A 65 -33.06 -3.10 35.46
CA LEU A 65 -32.00 -3.15 36.46
C LEU A 65 -31.04 -4.35 36.20
N ALA A 66 -31.61 -5.51 35.82
CA ALA A 66 -30.80 -6.68 35.45
C ALA A 66 -29.95 -6.43 34.19
N LEU A 67 -30.54 -5.83 33.14
CA LEU A 67 -29.85 -5.46 31.93
C LEU A 67 -28.76 -4.40 32.18
N PHE A 68 -29.08 -3.40 33.01
CA PHE A 68 -28.13 -2.38 33.47
C PHE A 68 -26.96 -3.02 34.20
N SER A 69 -27.23 -3.80 35.24
CA SER A 69 -26.19 -4.46 36.04
C SER A 69 -25.31 -5.37 35.21
N LYS A 70 -25.90 -6.13 34.28
CA LYS A 70 -25.17 -6.98 33.34
C LYS A 70 -24.20 -6.17 32.45
N SER A 71 -24.66 -5.08 31.87
CA SER A 71 -23.86 -4.22 30.99
C SER A 71 -22.83 -3.40 31.78
N PHE A 72 -23.26 -2.77 32.87
CA PHE A 72 -22.41 -1.88 33.65
C PHE A 72 -21.27 -2.62 34.36
N LEU A 73 -21.55 -3.76 35.01
CA LEU A 73 -20.54 -4.60 35.67
C LEU A 73 -19.76 -5.49 34.71
N GLN A 74 -20.06 -5.44 33.40
CA GLN A 74 -19.43 -6.26 32.37
C GLN A 74 -19.48 -7.78 32.69
N ILE A 75 -20.66 -8.26 33.09
CA ILE A 75 -20.87 -9.65 33.56
C ILE A 75 -20.55 -10.68 32.47
N ASN A 76 -20.51 -10.29 31.22
CA ASN A 76 -20.12 -11.15 30.09
C ASN A 76 -18.71 -11.78 30.27
N GLN A 77 -17.81 -11.14 31.02
CA GLN A 77 -16.48 -11.69 31.37
C GLN A 77 -16.55 -12.90 32.32
N TYR A 78 -17.73 -13.15 32.97
CA TYR A 78 -17.98 -14.27 33.89
C TYR A 78 -19.02 -15.21 33.28
N PRO A 79 -18.67 -16.16 32.40
CA PRO A 79 -19.62 -16.91 31.57
C PRO A 79 -20.65 -17.70 32.39
N LYS A 80 -20.27 -18.31 33.51
CA LYS A 80 -21.21 -19.05 34.37
C LYS A 80 -22.26 -18.15 35.02
N ILE A 81 -21.82 -17.01 35.54
CA ILE A 81 -22.70 -16.02 36.20
C ILE A 81 -23.65 -15.40 35.15
N ASN A 82 -23.10 -15.04 34.00
CA ASN A 82 -23.88 -14.50 32.88
C ASN A 82 -24.94 -15.49 32.38
N PHE A 83 -24.62 -16.77 32.32
CA PHE A 83 -25.55 -17.81 31.90
C PHE A 83 -26.74 -17.91 32.85
N ILE A 84 -26.50 -17.96 34.16
CA ILE A 84 -27.55 -18.00 35.19
C ILE A 84 -28.41 -16.71 35.13
N LEU A 85 -27.78 -15.55 34.99
CA LEU A 85 -28.54 -14.29 34.85
C LEU A 85 -29.43 -14.29 33.64
N ASN A 86 -28.97 -14.78 32.49
CA ASN A 86 -29.79 -14.87 31.27
C ASN A 86 -31.00 -15.80 31.46
N ILE A 87 -30.81 -16.93 32.16
CA ILE A 87 -31.90 -17.85 32.52
C ILE A 87 -32.93 -17.12 33.39
N LEU A 88 -32.47 -16.41 34.42
CA LEU A 88 -33.38 -15.68 35.33
C LEU A 88 -34.11 -14.56 34.60
N ILE A 89 -33.47 -13.83 33.70
CA ILE A 89 -34.12 -12.82 32.84
C ILE A 89 -35.19 -13.49 31.96
N ALA A 90 -34.86 -14.63 31.32
CA ALA A 90 -35.83 -15.35 30.50
C ALA A 90 -37.01 -15.85 31.30
N LEU A 91 -36.78 -16.37 32.52
CA LEU A 91 -37.85 -16.78 33.45
C LEU A 91 -38.70 -15.60 33.88
N LEU A 92 -38.11 -14.42 34.15
CA LEU A 92 -38.86 -13.20 34.50
C LEU A 92 -39.80 -12.82 33.36
N VAL A 93 -39.29 -12.75 32.11
CA VAL A 93 -40.12 -12.38 30.94
C VAL A 93 -41.19 -13.43 30.69
N SER A 94 -40.87 -14.72 30.77
CA SER A 94 -41.81 -15.83 30.59
C SER A 94 -42.91 -15.81 31.67
N SER A 95 -42.58 -15.47 32.92
CA SER A 95 -43.54 -15.38 34.01
C SER A 95 -44.55 -14.24 33.77
N VAL A 96 -44.11 -13.07 33.29
CA VAL A 96 -44.99 -11.97 32.94
C VAL A 96 -45.97 -12.37 31.86
N ILE A 97 -45.51 -13.04 30.80
CA ILE A 97 -46.35 -13.57 29.72
C ILE A 97 -47.38 -14.55 30.32
N LEU A 98 -46.95 -15.47 31.17
CA LEU A 98 -47.84 -16.45 31.80
C LEU A 98 -48.93 -15.76 32.65
N PHE A 99 -48.56 -14.75 33.45
CA PHE A 99 -49.52 -14.00 34.29
C PHE A 99 -50.54 -13.18 33.48
N ILE A 100 -50.18 -12.73 32.28
CA ILE A 100 -51.15 -12.04 31.38
C ILE A 100 -52.25 -13.00 30.93
N PHE A 101 -51.92 -14.26 30.69
CA PHE A 101 -52.86 -15.25 30.16
C PHE A 101 -53.52 -16.10 31.23
N THR A 102 -52.95 -16.22 32.45
CA THR A 102 -53.47 -17.11 33.51
C THR A 102 -53.44 -16.41 34.87
N ASN A 103 -54.61 -16.25 35.48
CA ASN A 103 -54.70 -15.66 36.82
C ASN A 103 -54.37 -16.66 37.97
N TYR A 104 -54.04 -17.93 37.63
CA TYR A 104 -53.86 -19.00 38.61
C TYR A 104 -52.64 -18.84 39.53
N LEU A 105 -51.64 -18.10 39.15
CA LEU A 105 -50.36 -17.95 39.89
C LEU A 105 -50.18 -16.58 40.54
N GLU A 106 -51.25 -15.81 40.69
CA GLU A 106 -51.21 -14.44 41.25
C GLU A 106 -50.47 -14.33 42.60
N PRO A 107 -50.58 -15.25 43.57
CA PRO A 107 -49.82 -15.19 44.83
C PRO A 107 -48.31 -15.28 44.65
N TYR A 108 -47.85 -15.91 43.54
CA TYR A 108 -46.41 -16.13 43.27
C TYR A 108 -45.82 -15.12 42.31
N ARG A 109 -46.61 -14.11 41.91
CA ARG A 109 -46.21 -13.11 40.90
C ARG A 109 -44.86 -12.45 41.16
N ASN A 110 -44.55 -12.16 42.43
CA ASN A 110 -43.35 -11.42 42.80
C ASN A 110 -42.12 -12.33 43.06
N VAL A 111 -42.29 -13.65 43.17
CA VAL A 111 -41.23 -14.56 43.53
C VAL A 111 -40.03 -14.51 42.56
N ILE A 112 -40.29 -14.53 41.26
CA ILE A 112 -39.23 -14.49 40.26
C ILE A 112 -38.50 -13.16 40.30
N SER A 113 -39.23 -12.03 40.44
CA SER A 113 -38.64 -10.70 40.60
C SER A 113 -37.70 -10.62 41.81
N ILE A 114 -38.13 -11.19 42.94
CA ILE A 114 -37.31 -11.25 44.17
C ILE A 114 -36.04 -12.11 43.95
N LEU A 115 -36.19 -13.26 43.28
CA LEU A 115 -35.03 -14.11 42.95
C LEU A 115 -34.00 -13.40 42.03
N VAL A 116 -34.49 -12.67 41.04
CA VAL A 116 -33.62 -11.84 40.18
C VAL A 116 -32.89 -10.77 41.01
N MET A 117 -33.62 -10.07 41.89
CA MET A 117 -33.04 -9.01 42.73
C MET A 117 -31.93 -9.58 43.70
N LEU A 118 -32.21 -10.73 44.35
CA LEU A 118 -31.21 -11.40 45.20
C LEU A 118 -29.98 -11.83 44.38
N TYR A 119 -30.21 -12.33 43.18
CA TYR A 119 -29.11 -12.74 42.31
C TYR A 119 -28.29 -11.51 41.84
N LEU A 120 -28.93 -10.38 41.52
CA LEU A 120 -28.24 -9.13 41.17
C LEU A 120 -27.40 -8.61 42.34
N PHE A 121 -27.90 -8.70 43.57
CA PHE A 121 -27.07 -8.37 44.73
C PHE A 121 -25.87 -9.28 44.84
N PHE A 122 -26.05 -10.61 44.72
CA PHE A 122 -24.96 -11.58 44.69
C PHE A 122 -23.92 -11.27 43.61
N ILE A 123 -24.34 -10.96 42.40
CA ILE A 123 -23.44 -10.60 41.28
C ILE A 123 -22.65 -9.35 41.61
N THR A 124 -23.30 -8.33 42.15
CA THR A 124 -22.64 -7.07 42.54
C THR A 124 -21.61 -7.30 43.63
N PHE A 125 -21.96 -8.11 44.64
CA PHE A 125 -21.04 -8.48 45.71
C PHE A 125 -19.84 -9.32 45.18
N TYR A 126 -20.11 -10.28 44.30
CA TYR A 126 -19.08 -11.06 43.64
C TYR A 126 -18.13 -10.17 42.81
N ALA A 127 -18.67 -9.23 42.02
CA ALA A 127 -17.88 -8.29 41.22
C ALA A 127 -17.01 -7.37 42.17
N PHE A 128 -17.57 -6.97 43.32
CA PHE A 128 -16.82 -6.23 44.32
C PHE A 128 -15.62 -7.02 44.88
N LEU A 129 -15.82 -8.31 45.22
CA LEU A 129 -14.73 -9.19 45.63
C LEU A 129 -13.67 -9.39 44.56
N LYS A 130 -14.03 -9.33 43.30
CA LYS A 130 -13.14 -9.36 42.11
C LYS A 130 -12.46 -8.01 41.83
N ARG A 131 -12.59 -7.03 42.74
CA ARG A 131 -12.00 -5.68 42.64
C ARG A 131 -12.52 -4.87 41.46
N ASN A 132 -13.75 -5.13 41.02
CA ASN A 132 -14.40 -4.28 40.06
C ASN A 132 -14.76 -2.94 40.71
N GLU A 133 -14.07 -1.87 40.35
CA GLU A 133 -14.26 -0.53 40.93
C GLU A 133 -15.70 -0.01 40.74
N GLN A 134 -16.38 -0.42 39.69
CA GLN A 134 -17.77 -0.04 39.40
C GLN A 134 -18.73 -0.68 40.40
N ALA A 135 -18.44 -1.85 40.89
CA ALA A 135 -19.30 -2.59 41.80
C ALA A 135 -19.42 -1.90 43.18
N LYS A 136 -18.42 -1.14 43.62
CA LYS A 136 -18.45 -0.43 44.92
C LYS A 136 -19.63 0.53 45.03
N LEU A 137 -19.84 1.35 43.98
CA LEU A 137 -20.92 2.35 44.01
C LEU A 137 -22.29 1.69 43.87
N ILE A 138 -22.42 0.66 43.02
CA ILE A 138 -23.69 -0.08 42.93
C ILE A 138 -24.00 -0.77 44.27
N LEU A 139 -23.00 -1.38 44.94
CA LEU A 139 -23.21 -2.03 46.22
C LEU A 139 -23.68 -1.03 47.30
N PHE A 140 -23.15 0.20 47.27
CA PHE A 140 -23.62 1.26 48.16
C PHE A 140 -25.11 1.61 47.88
N GLY A 141 -25.53 1.72 46.63
CA GLY A 141 -26.95 1.90 46.28
C GLY A 141 -27.84 0.77 46.77
N TRP A 142 -27.39 -0.50 46.65
CA TRP A 142 -28.09 -1.66 47.20
C TRP A 142 -28.26 -1.61 48.70
N THR A 143 -27.27 -1.15 49.46
CA THR A 143 -27.38 -1.05 50.93
C THR A 143 -28.45 -0.08 51.33
N ALA A 144 -28.62 1.04 50.62
CA ALA A 144 -29.69 2.00 50.88
C ALA A 144 -31.12 1.39 50.70
N ILE A 145 -31.32 0.65 49.64
CA ILE A 145 -32.61 -0.01 49.37
C ILE A 145 -32.89 -1.13 50.37
N LEU A 146 -31.89 -1.95 50.68
CA LEU A 146 -32.05 -3.04 51.66
C LEU A 146 -32.34 -2.48 53.04
N PHE A 147 -31.71 -1.38 53.43
CA PHE A 147 -31.96 -0.72 54.72
C PHE A 147 -33.41 -0.17 54.75
N ALA A 148 -33.84 0.56 53.71
CA ALA A 148 -35.21 1.11 53.63
C ALA A 148 -36.25 -0.01 53.59
N GLY A 149 -36.05 -1.06 52.78
CA GLY A 149 -36.93 -2.22 52.74
C GLY A 149 -37.03 -2.97 54.09
N SER A 150 -35.91 -3.07 54.80
CA SER A 150 -35.91 -3.69 56.16
C SER A 150 -36.71 -2.87 57.15
N LEU A 151 -36.56 -1.55 57.15
CA LEU A 151 -37.34 -0.66 58.01
C LEU A 151 -38.85 -0.75 57.69
N MET A 152 -39.19 -0.73 56.40
CA MET A 152 -40.57 -0.88 55.96
C MET A 152 -41.16 -2.23 56.38
N TYR A 153 -40.40 -3.33 56.33
CA TYR A 153 -40.83 -4.64 56.77
C TYR A 153 -41.08 -4.65 58.30
N LEU A 154 -40.18 -4.06 59.11
CA LEU A 154 -40.30 -3.97 60.54
C LEU A 154 -41.52 -3.12 60.96
N SER A 155 -41.80 -2.01 60.24
CA SER A 155 -42.98 -1.19 60.44
C SER A 155 -44.27 -1.97 60.14
N SER A 156 -44.32 -2.63 58.96
CA SER A 156 -45.48 -3.44 58.55
C SER A 156 -45.75 -4.64 59.49
N SER A 157 -44.70 -5.13 60.14
CA SER A 157 -44.79 -6.21 61.13
C SER A 157 -45.22 -5.73 62.55
N GLY A 158 -45.41 -4.42 62.75
CA GLY A 158 -45.79 -3.82 63.99
C GLY A 158 -44.64 -3.81 65.05
N ILE A 159 -43.37 -4.07 64.64
CA ILE A 159 -42.21 -4.06 65.53
C ILE A 159 -41.75 -2.60 65.75
N ILE A 160 -41.97 -1.74 64.79
CA ILE A 160 -41.69 -0.29 64.86
C ILE A 160 -43.02 0.42 64.68
N GLU A 161 -43.27 1.48 65.43
CA GLU A 161 -44.46 2.31 65.29
C GLU A 161 -44.55 2.91 63.87
N ASP A 162 -45.72 2.81 63.27
CA ASP A 162 -45.98 3.29 61.92
C ASP A 162 -46.13 4.81 61.95
N ASP A 163 -45.03 5.54 61.75
CA ASP A 163 -45.00 7.00 61.71
C ASP A 163 -44.93 7.45 60.27
N LEU A 164 -45.45 8.65 59.99
CA LEU A 164 -45.43 9.31 58.69
C LEU A 164 -44.01 9.30 58.02
N SER A 165 -42.97 9.29 58.86
CA SER A 165 -41.56 9.18 58.38
C SER A 165 -41.26 7.87 57.67
N SER A 166 -41.92 6.75 58.02
CA SER A 166 -41.69 5.43 57.44
C SER A 166 -42.10 5.37 55.96
N TYR A 167 -43.10 6.14 55.56
CA TYR A 167 -43.57 6.19 54.16
C TYR A 167 -42.54 6.85 53.24
N TYR A 168 -41.79 7.87 53.70
CA TYR A 168 -40.82 8.59 52.89
C TYR A 168 -39.45 7.94 52.81
N ILE A 169 -39.14 6.97 53.68
CA ILE A 169 -37.82 6.33 53.73
C ILE A 169 -37.50 5.62 52.43
N ILE A 170 -38.47 4.92 51.80
CA ILE A 170 -38.26 4.20 50.56
C ILE A 170 -38.05 5.15 49.38
N GLU A 171 -38.77 6.30 49.39
CA GLU A 171 -38.61 7.33 48.35
C GLU A 171 -37.21 7.96 48.42
N ILE A 172 -36.74 8.24 49.66
CA ILE A 172 -35.40 8.76 49.89
C ILE A 172 -34.36 7.72 49.41
N ALA A 173 -34.58 6.44 49.70
CA ALA A 173 -33.67 5.37 49.25
C ALA A 173 -33.60 5.27 47.73
N PHE A 174 -34.73 5.38 46.98
CA PHE A 174 -34.73 5.39 45.52
C PHE A 174 -34.03 6.60 44.94
N ILE A 175 -34.22 7.80 45.55
CA ILE A 175 -33.52 9.01 45.13
C ILE A 175 -32.00 8.84 45.34
N LEU A 176 -31.61 8.31 46.46
CA LEU A 176 -30.20 8.08 46.85
C LEU A 176 -29.55 7.05 45.92
N GLU A 177 -30.22 5.94 45.63
CA GLU A 177 -29.79 4.94 44.62
C GLU A 177 -29.63 5.58 43.25
N ALA A 178 -30.61 6.34 42.78
CA ALA A 178 -30.55 6.99 41.49
C ALA A 178 -29.37 7.97 41.39
N LEU A 179 -29.08 8.72 42.45
CA LEU A 179 -27.91 9.62 42.50
C LEU A 179 -26.62 8.83 42.47
N VAL A 180 -26.51 7.79 43.28
CA VAL A 180 -25.28 6.93 43.32
C VAL A 180 -25.01 6.27 41.97
N PHE A 181 -26.05 5.72 41.32
CA PHE A 181 -25.90 5.11 40.00
C PHE A 181 -25.55 6.14 38.92
N SER A 182 -26.11 7.36 38.99
CA SER A 182 -25.71 8.46 38.11
C SER A 182 -24.24 8.84 38.29
N ILE A 183 -23.76 8.89 39.53
CA ILE A 183 -22.32 9.13 39.83
C ILE A 183 -21.45 7.97 39.33
N ALA A 184 -21.91 6.73 39.50
CA ALA A 184 -21.21 5.55 39.01
C ALA A 184 -21.05 5.59 37.47
N LEU A 185 -22.11 5.97 36.77
CA LEU A 185 -22.09 6.16 35.32
C LEU A 185 -21.13 7.29 34.90
N ALA A 186 -21.15 8.43 35.61
CA ALA A 186 -20.24 9.55 35.34
C ALA A 186 -18.77 9.15 35.52
N ASN A 187 -18.45 8.43 36.61
CA ASN A 187 -17.10 7.90 36.85
C ASN A 187 -16.65 6.92 35.79
N ARG A 188 -17.58 6.13 35.25
CA ARG A 188 -17.28 5.22 34.13
C ARG A 188 -16.87 5.98 32.89
N ILE A 189 -17.56 7.08 32.53
CA ILE A 189 -17.17 7.93 31.38
C ILE A 189 -15.76 8.45 31.56
N LYS A 190 -15.49 9.06 32.73
CA LYS A 190 -14.17 9.61 33.02
C LYS A 190 -13.07 8.56 32.82
N ARG A 191 -13.29 7.37 33.41
CA ARG A 191 -12.34 6.27 33.27
C ARG A 191 -12.12 5.84 31.82
N LEU A 192 -13.19 5.70 31.03
CA LEU A 192 -13.10 5.33 29.61
C LEU A 192 -12.37 6.41 28.79
N GLN A 193 -12.55 7.69 29.14
CA GLN A 193 -11.82 8.79 28.54
C GLN A 193 -10.33 8.73 28.88
N ASP A 194 -10.00 8.52 30.15
CA ASP A 194 -8.60 8.39 30.61
C ASP A 194 -7.88 7.19 29.96
N GLU A 195 -8.58 6.04 29.84
CA GLU A 195 -8.06 4.85 29.16
C GLU A 195 -7.83 5.11 27.66
N LYS A 196 -8.75 5.81 27.01
CA LYS A 196 -8.64 6.19 25.60
C LYS A 196 -7.47 7.15 25.37
N GLU A 197 -7.32 8.16 26.23
CA GLU A 197 -6.22 9.12 26.15
C GLU A 197 -4.84 8.43 26.32
N LYS A 198 -4.72 7.55 27.30
CA LYS A 198 -3.49 6.76 27.51
C LYS A 198 -3.16 5.90 26.30
N MET A 199 -4.17 5.25 25.71
CA MET A 199 -3.98 4.43 24.52
C MET A 199 -3.56 5.28 23.31
N GLN A 200 -4.18 6.45 23.10
CA GLN A 200 -3.79 7.38 22.04
C GLN A 200 -2.33 7.85 22.22
N LEU A 201 -1.94 8.21 23.44
CA LEU A 201 -0.57 8.64 23.72
C LEU A 201 0.45 7.52 23.42
N SER A 202 0.14 6.28 23.80
CA SER A 202 1.03 5.14 23.53
C SER A 202 1.18 4.88 22.04
N LEU A 203 0.08 4.98 21.26
CA LEU A 203 0.09 4.83 19.79
C LEU A 203 0.92 5.92 19.12
N ILE A 204 0.79 7.18 19.57
CA ILE A 204 1.58 8.30 19.03
C ILE A 204 3.07 8.08 19.30
N THR A 205 3.42 7.58 20.49
CA THR A 205 4.82 7.29 20.85
C THR A 205 5.40 6.19 19.98
N GLU A 206 4.66 5.09 19.82
CA GLU A 206 5.06 3.97 18.95
C GLU A 206 5.22 4.42 17.50
N GLN A 207 4.29 5.25 17.01
CA GLN A 207 4.37 5.79 15.64
C GLN A 207 5.63 6.64 15.43
N LYS A 208 5.97 7.51 16.38
CA LYS A 208 7.20 8.32 16.33
C LYS A 208 8.47 7.47 16.33
N GLU A 209 8.52 6.43 17.16
CA GLU A 209 9.66 5.51 17.20
C GLU A 209 9.83 4.75 15.88
N ASN A 210 8.72 4.27 15.31
CA ASN A 210 8.72 3.60 14.01
C ASN A 210 9.15 4.53 12.87
N GLU A 211 8.70 5.79 12.88
CA GLU A 211 9.11 6.80 11.91
C GLU A 211 10.61 7.10 12.01
N ALA A 212 11.13 7.29 13.21
CA ALA A 212 12.56 7.51 13.43
C ALA A 212 13.41 6.32 12.96
N ARG A 213 12.96 5.09 13.25
CA ARG A 213 13.60 3.86 12.79
C ARG A 213 13.60 3.76 11.26
N LEU A 214 12.45 4.04 10.64
CA LEU A 214 12.31 4.00 9.18
C LEU A 214 13.23 5.03 8.51
N ASN A 215 13.26 6.25 8.99
CA ASN A 215 14.13 7.32 8.48
C ASN A 215 15.61 6.93 8.56
N LYS A 216 16.04 6.29 9.65
CA LYS A 216 17.41 5.77 9.79
C LYS A 216 17.72 4.68 8.75
N ILE A 217 16.78 3.75 8.52
CA ILE A 217 16.95 2.69 7.52
C ILE A 217 17.03 3.29 6.11
N VAL A 218 16.13 4.22 5.78
CA VAL A 218 16.11 4.91 4.46
C VAL A 218 17.43 5.66 4.24
N SER A 219 17.88 6.45 5.21
CA SER A 219 19.15 7.18 5.13
C SER A 219 20.34 6.24 4.89
N ASN A 220 20.45 5.15 5.65
CA ASN A 220 21.53 4.18 5.48
C ASN A 220 21.47 3.48 4.10
N LYS A 221 20.27 3.11 3.65
CA LYS A 221 20.09 2.47 2.32
C LYS A 221 20.46 3.45 1.19
N THR A 222 20.06 4.71 1.32
CA THR A 222 20.38 5.74 0.33
C THR A 222 21.89 5.98 0.25
N ASN A 223 22.58 6.11 1.38
CA ASN A 223 24.03 6.27 1.41
C ASN A 223 24.75 5.07 0.78
N ASN A 224 24.35 3.85 1.12
CA ASN A 224 24.93 2.64 0.54
C ASN A 224 24.71 2.57 -0.97
N LEU A 225 23.56 3.01 -1.46
CA LEU A 225 23.26 3.06 -2.89
C LEU A 225 24.13 4.08 -3.62
N ILE A 226 24.33 5.27 -3.02
CA ILE A 226 25.20 6.30 -3.58
C ILE A 226 26.62 5.76 -3.72
N VAL A 227 27.18 5.16 -2.67
CA VAL A 227 28.53 4.57 -2.71
C VAL A 227 28.62 3.47 -3.78
N ALA A 228 27.64 2.58 -3.87
CA ALA A 228 27.63 1.52 -4.87
C ALA A 228 27.54 2.06 -6.31
N LEU A 229 26.81 3.18 -6.52
CA LEU A 229 26.76 3.85 -7.82
C LEU A 229 28.10 4.48 -8.19
N GLU A 230 28.76 5.17 -7.27
CA GLU A 230 30.09 5.75 -7.47
C GLU A 230 31.13 4.67 -7.81
N GLU A 231 31.14 3.56 -7.06
CA GLU A 231 32.02 2.42 -7.37
C GLU A 231 31.75 1.85 -8.77
N LYS A 232 30.49 1.69 -9.14
CA LYS A 232 30.10 1.21 -10.46
C LYS A 232 30.59 2.15 -11.58
N GLU A 233 30.45 3.46 -11.40
CA GLU A 233 30.92 4.46 -12.37
C GLU A 233 32.45 4.38 -12.56
N ILE A 234 33.20 4.28 -11.46
CA ILE A 234 34.67 4.12 -11.50
C ILE A 234 35.06 2.84 -12.28
N LEU A 235 34.38 1.71 -11.97
CA LEU A 235 34.68 0.43 -12.64
C LEU A 235 34.35 0.49 -14.13
N LEU A 236 33.22 1.12 -14.52
CA LEU A 236 32.89 1.31 -15.93
C LEU A 236 33.93 2.17 -16.66
N LYS A 237 34.37 3.24 -16.04
CA LYS A 237 35.45 4.10 -16.62
C LYS A 237 36.75 3.34 -16.81
N GLU A 238 37.18 2.56 -15.83
CA GLU A 238 38.39 1.73 -15.91
C GLU A 238 38.23 0.66 -17.02
N LEU A 239 37.12 -0.03 -17.08
CA LEU A 239 36.83 -1.03 -18.11
C LEU A 239 36.95 -0.41 -19.52
N ASN A 240 36.39 0.79 -19.69
CA ASN A 240 36.42 1.51 -20.95
C ASN A 240 37.86 1.87 -21.36
N HIS A 241 38.64 2.37 -20.42
CA HIS A 241 40.06 2.66 -20.66
C HIS A 241 40.84 1.38 -21.06
N ARG A 242 40.56 0.25 -20.42
CA ARG A 242 41.22 -1.03 -20.76
C ARG A 242 40.80 -1.54 -22.13
N VAL A 243 39.50 -1.44 -22.48
CA VAL A 243 39.04 -1.86 -23.83
C VAL A 243 39.74 -1.02 -24.91
N LYS A 244 39.78 0.33 -24.75
CA LYS A 244 40.49 1.22 -25.68
C LYS A 244 41.98 0.85 -25.80
N ASN A 245 42.68 0.66 -24.67
CA ASN A 245 44.08 0.29 -24.67
C ASN A 245 44.35 -1.07 -25.35
N ASN A 246 43.46 -2.04 -25.11
CA ASN A 246 43.58 -3.35 -25.76
C ASN A 246 43.39 -3.25 -27.28
N MET A 247 42.41 -2.47 -27.75
CA MET A 247 42.24 -2.25 -29.20
C MET A 247 43.43 -1.54 -29.82
N GLN A 248 44.00 -0.53 -29.16
CA GLN A 248 45.20 0.16 -29.63
C GLN A 248 46.43 -0.77 -29.67
N THR A 249 46.58 -1.65 -28.68
CA THR A 249 47.64 -2.66 -28.66
C THR A 249 47.53 -3.63 -29.84
N ILE A 250 46.31 -4.13 -30.12
CA ILE A 250 46.05 -5.02 -31.25
C ILE A 250 46.37 -4.32 -32.57
N ILE A 251 45.96 -3.05 -32.74
CA ILE A 251 46.26 -2.25 -33.93
C ILE A 251 47.76 -2.12 -34.11
N SER A 252 48.49 -1.83 -33.04
CA SER A 252 49.95 -1.69 -33.07
C SER A 252 50.66 -2.99 -33.44
N LEU A 253 50.20 -4.13 -32.89
CA LEU A 253 50.75 -5.46 -33.26
C LEU A 253 50.47 -5.80 -34.73
N ILE A 254 49.29 -5.47 -35.25
CA ILE A 254 48.96 -5.66 -36.66
C ILE A 254 49.87 -4.81 -37.55
N ARG A 255 50.16 -3.55 -37.18
CA ARG A 255 51.10 -2.68 -37.92
C ARG A 255 52.51 -3.26 -37.95
N LEU A 256 53.04 -3.68 -36.80
CA LEU A 256 54.38 -4.30 -36.74
C LEU A 256 54.50 -5.54 -37.66
N GLN A 257 53.45 -6.39 -37.65
CA GLN A 257 53.43 -7.57 -38.52
C GLN A 257 53.28 -7.19 -40.01
N ASN A 258 52.53 -6.13 -40.31
CA ASN A 258 52.37 -5.64 -41.67
C ASN A 258 53.70 -5.10 -42.27
N ASP A 259 54.52 -4.44 -41.44
CA ASP A 259 55.83 -3.88 -41.85
C ASP A 259 56.88 -4.97 -42.10
N GLU A 260 56.76 -6.14 -41.47
CA GLU A 260 57.71 -7.28 -41.64
C GLU A 260 57.37 -8.19 -42.84
N ILE A 261 56.15 -8.16 -43.34
CA ILE A 261 55.66 -9.07 -44.36
C ILE A 261 55.76 -8.43 -45.74
N ASN A 262 56.53 -9.04 -46.66
CA ASN A 262 56.71 -8.59 -48.07
C ASN A 262 55.65 -9.17 -49.02
N ASP A 263 54.52 -9.71 -48.53
CA ASP A 263 53.44 -10.23 -49.36
C ASP A 263 52.29 -9.21 -49.45
N SER A 264 52.09 -8.65 -50.64
CA SER A 264 51.07 -7.65 -50.94
C SER A 264 49.63 -8.12 -50.57
N LYS A 265 49.32 -9.42 -50.68
CA LYS A 265 47.97 -9.93 -50.34
C LYS A 265 47.77 -9.99 -48.82
N ILE A 266 48.78 -10.36 -48.09
CA ILE A 266 48.73 -10.42 -46.61
C ILE A 266 48.68 -9.00 -46.06
N ASN A 267 49.46 -8.05 -46.59
CA ASN A 267 49.42 -6.64 -46.21
C ASN A 267 48.03 -6.00 -46.38
N ILE A 268 47.38 -6.31 -47.52
CA ILE A 268 45.99 -5.85 -47.75
C ILE A 268 45.01 -6.43 -46.71
N LEU A 269 45.16 -7.70 -46.35
CA LEU A 269 44.33 -8.35 -45.35
C LEU A 269 44.55 -7.73 -43.95
N LEU A 270 45.79 -7.56 -43.54
CA LEU A 270 46.12 -6.96 -42.23
C LEU A 270 45.65 -5.52 -42.13
N THR A 271 45.79 -4.70 -43.14
CA THR A 271 45.26 -3.33 -43.19
C THR A 271 43.75 -3.32 -43.08
N THR A 272 43.06 -4.28 -43.75
CA THR A 272 41.59 -4.37 -43.65
C THR A 272 41.15 -4.72 -42.21
N ILE A 273 41.82 -5.64 -41.52
CA ILE A 273 41.56 -6.01 -40.14
C ILE A 273 41.80 -4.83 -39.21
N GLN A 274 42.93 -4.10 -39.41
CA GLN A 274 43.23 -2.89 -38.65
C GLN A 274 42.13 -1.84 -38.76
N ASN A 275 41.67 -1.51 -39.96
CA ASN A 275 40.63 -0.52 -40.20
C ASN A 275 39.31 -0.93 -39.52
N ARG A 276 38.97 -2.22 -39.50
CA ARG A 276 37.80 -2.72 -38.77
C ARG A 276 37.89 -2.53 -37.27
N ILE A 277 39.07 -2.82 -36.69
CA ILE A 277 39.30 -2.64 -35.23
C ILE A 277 39.32 -1.15 -34.89
N SER A 278 39.91 -0.29 -35.74
CA SER A 278 39.84 1.16 -35.56
C SER A 278 38.39 1.68 -35.54
N ALA A 279 37.56 1.26 -36.49
CA ALA A 279 36.13 1.64 -36.50
C ALA A 279 35.41 1.23 -35.22
N MET A 280 35.69 0.02 -34.69
CA MET A 280 35.15 -0.44 -33.42
C MET A 280 35.66 0.41 -32.24
N SER A 281 36.93 0.80 -32.25
CA SER A 281 37.58 1.62 -31.22
C SER A 281 36.95 3.02 -31.16
N HIS A 282 36.66 3.64 -32.31
CA HIS A 282 36.02 4.94 -32.39
C HIS A 282 34.59 4.91 -31.86
N LEU A 283 33.85 3.88 -32.23
CA LEU A 283 32.50 3.73 -31.68
C LEU A 283 32.51 3.57 -30.17
N HIS A 284 33.41 2.75 -29.66
CA HIS A 284 33.59 2.55 -28.24
C HIS A 284 33.91 3.89 -27.53
N GLU A 285 34.79 4.70 -28.10
CA GLU A 285 35.13 6.02 -27.58
C GLU A 285 33.91 6.97 -27.55
N LEU A 286 33.13 7.02 -28.61
CA LEU A 286 31.91 7.86 -28.69
C LEU A 286 30.83 7.43 -27.72
N LEU A 287 30.64 6.13 -27.53
CA LEU A 287 29.65 5.59 -26.59
C LEU A 287 29.94 5.97 -25.13
N TYR A 288 31.19 6.13 -24.78
CA TYR A 288 31.62 6.34 -23.38
C TYR A 288 32.10 7.75 -23.06
N GLN A 289 32.18 8.67 -24.06
CA GLN A 289 32.42 10.10 -23.79
C GLN A 289 31.21 10.83 -23.24
N LYS A 290 30.01 10.32 -23.42
CA LYS A 290 28.77 10.92 -22.93
C LYS A 290 28.09 9.89 -22.00
N ASP A 291 28.06 10.13 -20.72
CA ASP A 291 27.65 9.24 -19.62
C ASP A 291 26.27 8.52 -19.73
N THR A 292 25.55 8.71 -20.81
CA THR A 292 24.19 8.12 -20.99
C THR A 292 23.82 7.92 -22.45
N ILE A 293 24.58 7.16 -23.23
CA ILE A 293 24.19 7.06 -24.65
C ILE A 293 23.55 5.72 -24.99
N THR A 294 22.22 5.76 -25.08
CA THR A 294 21.43 4.77 -25.79
C THR A 294 21.48 4.97 -27.30
N PHE A 295 21.89 6.15 -27.77
CA PHE A 295 21.92 6.53 -29.19
C PHE A 295 23.21 7.28 -29.54
N VAL A 296 23.80 6.95 -30.70
CA VAL A 296 25.01 7.53 -31.28
C VAL A 296 24.61 8.49 -32.39
N ASP A 297 25.20 9.68 -32.41
CA ASP A 297 25.10 10.55 -33.55
C ASP A 297 25.86 9.93 -34.74
N ALA A 298 25.09 9.50 -35.76
CA ALA A 298 25.65 8.83 -36.92
C ALA A 298 26.58 9.74 -37.73
N ASN A 299 26.34 11.07 -37.72
CA ASN A 299 27.18 12.01 -38.46
C ASN A 299 28.59 12.09 -37.83
N GLU A 300 28.69 12.29 -36.52
CA GLU A 300 29.95 12.36 -35.79
C GLU A 300 30.75 11.03 -35.92
N TYR A 301 30.05 9.90 -35.87
CA TYR A 301 30.65 8.60 -35.96
C TYR A 301 31.19 8.30 -37.37
N PHE A 302 30.39 8.53 -38.41
CA PHE A 302 30.77 8.22 -39.77
C PHE A 302 31.82 9.17 -40.30
N GLU A 303 31.83 10.45 -39.89
CA GLU A 303 32.89 11.41 -40.21
C GLU A 303 34.25 10.93 -39.78
N LYS A 304 34.35 10.32 -38.58
CA LYS A 304 35.64 9.72 -38.09
C LYS A 304 36.07 8.57 -38.97
N ILE A 305 35.17 7.67 -39.33
CA ILE A 305 35.47 6.54 -40.22
C ILE A 305 35.94 7.02 -41.59
N ILE A 306 35.19 7.98 -42.18
CA ILE A 306 35.51 8.56 -43.52
C ILE A 306 36.88 9.23 -43.49
N SER A 307 37.18 10.02 -42.45
CA SER A 307 38.49 10.72 -42.34
C SER A 307 39.67 9.76 -42.23
N GLU A 308 39.54 8.68 -41.46
CA GLU A 308 40.58 7.66 -41.32
C GLU A 308 40.84 6.90 -42.64
N ILE A 309 39.76 6.54 -43.34
CA ILE A 309 39.91 5.84 -44.60
C ILE A 309 40.57 6.76 -45.65
N LYS A 310 40.14 8.02 -45.73
CA LYS A 310 40.83 9.01 -46.60
C LYS A 310 42.32 9.14 -46.31
N GLN A 311 42.74 9.15 -45.06
CA GLN A 311 44.16 9.23 -44.66
C GLN A 311 44.94 7.94 -44.99
N SER A 312 44.24 6.80 -45.08
CA SER A 312 44.88 5.50 -45.34
C SER A 312 45.18 5.23 -46.82
N PHE A 313 44.63 6.06 -47.74
CA PHE A 313 44.80 5.90 -49.18
C PHE A 313 45.21 7.22 -49.83
N GLU A 314 46.22 7.19 -50.69
CA GLU A 314 46.77 8.36 -51.42
C GLU A 314 45.94 8.76 -52.65
N HIS A 315 44.67 8.32 -52.76
CA HIS A 315 43.80 8.64 -53.88
C HIS A 315 42.95 9.89 -53.63
N ASP A 316 42.85 10.76 -54.66
CA ASP A 316 42.01 11.96 -54.63
C ASP A 316 40.55 11.58 -54.94
N ILE A 317 39.86 11.08 -53.89
CA ILE A 317 38.44 10.68 -53.95
C ILE A 317 37.63 11.62 -53.08
N ASP A 318 36.66 12.28 -53.68
CA ASP A 318 35.70 13.13 -52.94
C ASP A 318 34.61 12.28 -52.31
N VAL A 319 34.43 12.40 -50.99
CA VAL A 319 33.35 11.77 -50.25
C VAL A 319 32.37 12.85 -49.82
N ILE A 320 31.18 12.82 -50.42
CA ILE A 320 30.07 13.70 -50.13
C ILE A 320 29.11 12.93 -49.27
N TYR A 321 28.76 13.45 -48.09
CA TYR A 321 27.82 12.78 -47.23
C TYR A 321 26.75 13.72 -46.65
N ASP A 322 25.51 13.16 -46.52
CA ASP A 322 24.37 13.77 -45.87
C ASP A 322 23.82 12.75 -44.85
N ILE A 323 24.12 12.98 -43.60
CA ILE A 323 23.84 12.07 -42.50
C ILE A 323 23.06 12.81 -41.42
N ASN A 324 21.81 12.40 -41.21
CA ASN A 324 20.91 13.03 -40.27
C ASN A 324 20.09 11.98 -39.53
N CYS A 325 20.73 11.26 -38.60
CA CYS A 325 20.06 10.31 -37.74
C CYS A 325 20.89 9.92 -36.55
N ASN A 326 20.21 9.48 -35.48
CA ASN A 326 20.81 8.83 -34.32
C ASN A 326 20.55 7.32 -34.44
N LEU A 327 21.55 6.52 -34.10
CA LEU A 327 21.51 5.06 -34.12
C LEU A 327 21.58 4.50 -32.71
N SER A 328 20.93 3.37 -32.45
CA SER A 328 21.27 2.56 -31.29
C SER A 328 22.75 2.13 -31.34
N SER A 329 23.38 1.94 -30.19
CA SER A 329 24.79 1.50 -30.12
C SER A 329 25.05 0.23 -30.94
N GLU A 330 24.10 -0.69 -30.94
CA GLU A 330 24.18 -1.94 -31.67
C GLU A 330 24.12 -1.71 -33.19
N SER A 331 23.17 -0.93 -33.67
CA SER A 331 23.05 -0.59 -35.09
C SER A 331 24.24 0.25 -35.59
N ALA A 332 24.80 1.11 -34.74
CA ALA A 332 25.96 1.90 -35.06
C ALA A 332 27.20 1.00 -35.38
N ILE A 333 27.43 -0.07 -34.60
CA ILE A 333 28.50 -1.05 -34.87
C ILE A 333 28.35 -1.62 -36.28
N TYR A 334 27.19 -2.14 -36.60
CA TYR A 334 26.95 -2.80 -37.87
C TYR A 334 27.01 -1.83 -39.03
N CYS A 335 26.41 -0.63 -38.91
CA CYS A 335 26.48 0.41 -39.93
C CYS A 335 27.92 0.92 -40.14
N GLY A 336 28.69 1.11 -39.09
CA GLY A 336 30.08 1.54 -39.19
C GLY A 336 30.97 0.50 -39.89
N LEU A 337 30.79 -0.78 -39.58
CA LEU A 337 31.50 -1.85 -40.30
C LEU A 337 31.09 -1.97 -41.75
N ILE A 338 29.79 -1.84 -42.08
CA ILE A 338 29.31 -1.84 -43.48
C ILE A 338 29.90 -0.65 -44.25
N LEU A 339 29.88 0.54 -43.65
CA LEU A 339 30.39 1.75 -44.28
C LEU A 339 31.92 1.63 -44.50
N ASN A 340 32.66 1.13 -43.51
CA ASN A 340 34.09 0.89 -43.60
C ASN A 340 34.40 -0.06 -44.78
N GLU A 341 33.67 -1.14 -44.93
CA GLU A 341 33.87 -2.08 -46.05
C GLU A 341 33.53 -1.47 -47.40
N LEU A 342 32.43 -0.74 -47.50
CA LEU A 342 32.01 -0.08 -48.74
C LEU A 342 33.02 0.97 -49.20
N LEU A 343 33.48 1.82 -48.26
CA LEU A 343 34.50 2.83 -48.55
C LEU A 343 35.84 2.18 -48.96
N THR A 344 36.33 1.20 -48.15
CA THR A 344 37.57 0.50 -48.47
C THR A 344 37.51 -0.16 -49.85
N ASN A 345 36.37 -0.76 -50.22
CA ASN A 345 36.20 -1.37 -51.56
C ASN A 345 36.22 -0.31 -52.67
N SER A 346 35.61 0.85 -52.49
CA SER A 346 35.65 1.90 -53.50
C SER A 346 37.04 2.51 -53.60
N PHE A 347 37.72 2.77 -52.52
CA PHE A 347 39.12 3.30 -52.53
C PHE A 347 40.10 2.32 -53.15
N LYS A 348 39.95 1.00 -52.98
CA LYS A 348 40.84 -0.02 -53.52
C LYS A 348 40.54 -0.46 -54.93
N HIS A 349 39.26 -0.46 -55.36
CA HIS A 349 38.83 -1.21 -56.52
C HIS A 349 37.99 -0.42 -57.54
N ALA A 350 37.36 0.70 -57.09
CA ALA A 350 36.40 1.39 -57.95
C ALA A 350 37.08 2.33 -58.96
N PHE A 351 38.25 2.90 -58.63
CA PHE A 351 38.91 3.94 -59.39
C PHE A 351 40.27 3.48 -59.92
N ASP A 352 40.67 3.97 -61.08
CA ASP A 352 42.01 3.79 -61.61
C ASP A 352 42.95 4.93 -61.08
N GLU A 353 44.24 4.70 -60.96
CA GLU A 353 45.23 5.57 -60.29
C GLU A 353 45.25 7.05 -60.75
N ASN A 354 44.66 7.40 -61.89
CA ASN A 354 44.63 8.74 -62.43
C ASN A 354 43.22 9.37 -62.63
N LYS A 355 42.18 8.79 -62.00
CA LYS A 355 40.82 9.34 -62.10
C LYS A 355 40.30 9.82 -60.77
N SER A 356 39.79 11.05 -60.76
CA SER A 356 39.05 11.60 -59.62
C SER A 356 37.76 10.81 -59.43
N GLY A 357 37.57 10.29 -58.21
CA GLY A 357 36.36 9.54 -57.87
C GLY A 357 35.43 10.33 -56.94
N ILE A 358 34.13 10.01 -57.01
CA ILE A 358 33.12 10.57 -56.11
C ILE A 358 32.37 9.44 -55.42
N VAL A 359 32.32 9.52 -54.09
CA VAL A 359 31.49 8.65 -53.26
C VAL A 359 30.42 9.48 -52.59
N ASN A 360 29.19 9.06 -52.72
CA ASN A 360 28.03 9.70 -52.06
C ASN A 360 27.44 8.78 -50.99
N ILE A 361 27.20 9.32 -49.81
CA ILE A 361 26.63 8.63 -48.64
C ILE A 361 25.43 9.44 -48.17
N SER A 362 24.25 8.82 -48.15
CA SER A 362 23.07 9.46 -47.56
C SER A 362 22.48 8.54 -46.49
N PHE A 363 22.30 9.07 -45.29
CA PHE A 363 21.78 8.28 -44.17
C PHE A 363 20.71 9.05 -43.41
N PHE A 364 19.49 8.55 -43.47
CA PHE A 364 18.34 9.15 -42.85
C PHE A 364 17.62 8.16 -41.91
N GLY A 365 17.19 8.65 -40.75
CA GLY A 365 16.38 7.90 -39.79
C GLY A 365 15.19 8.71 -39.32
N LYS A 366 13.99 8.13 -39.32
CA LYS A 366 12.78 8.71 -38.79
C LYS A 366 11.87 7.62 -38.23
N ASN A 367 11.33 7.82 -37.02
CA ASN A 367 10.37 6.88 -36.42
C ASN A 367 10.88 5.43 -36.36
N LYS A 368 12.18 5.23 -36.04
CA LYS A 368 12.86 3.93 -36.02
C LYS A 368 12.97 3.24 -37.40
N GLU A 369 12.65 3.92 -38.47
CA GLU A 369 12.91 3.46 -39.85
C GLU A 369 14.15 4.17 -40.36
N TYR A 370 15.09 3.36 -40.87
CA TYR A 370 16.42 3.82 -41.32
C TYR A 370 16.64 3.49 -42.78
N LYS A 371 17.34 4.39 -43.45
CA LYS A 371 17.70 4.21 -44.85
C LYS A 371 19.12 4.71 -45.12
N LEU A 372 20.03 3.79 -45.41
CA LEU A 372 21.39 4.08 -45.82
C LEU A 372 21.52 3.87 -47.33
N ILE A 373 22.03 4.87 -48.03
CA ILE A 373 22.34 4.81 -49.44
C ILE A 373 23.81 5.15 -49.60
N TYR A 374 24.56 4.25 -50.19
CA TYR A 374 25.94 4.41 -50.59
C TYR A 374 26.04 4.31 -52.08
N SER A 375 26.84 5.15 -52.75
CA SER A 375 27.11 5.03 -54.16
C SER A 375 28.50 5.60 -54.52
N ASP A 376 29.21 4.96 -55.42
CA ASP A 376 30.42 5.48 -56.09
C ASP A 376 30.20 5.58 -57.61
N ASN A 377 30.99 6.42 -58.28
CA ASN A 377 31.00 6.58 -59.71
C ASN A 377 32.12 5.79 -60.39
N GLY A 378 32.58 4.73 -59.75
CA GLY A 378 33.66 3.89 -60.25
C GLY A 378 33.27 2.92 -61.37
N LYS A 379 34.16 2.01 -61.74
CA LYS A 379 33.96 1.04 -62.84
C LYS A 379 32.91 -0.04 -62.53
N GLY A 380 32.40 -0.14 -61.30
CA GLY A 380 31.51 -1.20 -60.87
C GLY A 380 32.18 -2.58 -60.91
N TYR A 381 31.35 -3.63 -60.78
CA TYR A 381 31.82 -5.03 -60.95
C TYR A 381 30.72 -5.91 -61.53
N ASN A 382 31.10 -7.02 -62.17
CA ASN A 382 30.12 -7.96 -62.71
C ASN A 382 29.61 -8.91 -61.59
N PRO A 383 28.33 -8.85 -61.21
CA PRO A 383 27.79 -9.67 -60.16
C PRO A 383 27.76 -11.17 -60.46
N ASN A 384 27.87 -11.57 -61.75
CA ASN A 384 27.89 -12.97 -62.15
C ASN A 384 29.28 -13.64 -62.05
N ILE A 385 30.34 -12.86 -61.86
CA ILE A 385 31.66 -13.40 -61.59
C ILE A 385 31.73 -13.74 -60.07
N LYS A 386 31.39 -14.98 -59.72
CA LYS A 386 31.39 -15.58 -58.42
C LYS A 386 32.81 -15.58 -57.78
N LYS A 387 33.28 -14.43 -57.28
CA LYS A 387 34.25 -14.36 -56.21
C LYS A 387 33.60 -13.56 -55.09
N SER A 388 32.92 -14.26 -54.20
CA SER A 388 32.49 -13.65 -52.94
C SER A 388 33.73 -13.18 -52.21
N SER A 389 34.06 -11.88 -52.36
CA SER A 389 35.09 -11.29 -51.51
C SER A 389 34.62 -11.35 -50.06
N LEU A 390 35.53 -11.57 -49.12
CA LEU A 390 35.23 -11.60 -47.67
C LEU A 390 34.42 -10.35 -47.24
N GLY A 391 34.71 -9.18 -47.84
CA GLY A 391 34.04 -7.92 -47.57
C GLY A 391 32.55 -7.90 -47.95
N LEU A 392 32.23 -8.39 -49.17
CA LEU A 392 30.81 -8.47 -49.59
C LEU A 392 30.00 -9.43 -48.76
N THR A 393 30.57 -10.58 -48.42
CA THR A 393 29.93 -11.55 -47.50
C THR A 393 29.69 -10.94 -46.13
N LEU A 394 30.61 -10.13 -45.61
CA LEU A 394 30.46 -9.41 -44.35
C LEU A 394 29.33 -8.39 -44.43
N ILE A 395 29.31 -7.55 -45.47
CA ILE A 395 28.24 -6.55 -45.70
C ILE A 395 26.86 -7.23 -45.73
N GLU A 396 26.75 -8.32 -46.52
CA GLU A 396 25.48 -9.06 -46.62
C GLU A 396 25.05 -9.67 -45.25
N THR A 397 26.02 -10.22 -44.51
CA THR A 397 25.75 -10.83 -43.21
C THR A 397 25.29 -9.78 -42.21
N LEU A 398 25.98 -8.65 -42.11
CA LEU A 398 25.64 -7.56 -41.18
C LEU A 398 24.30 -6.93 -41.55
N ALA A 399 24.10 -6.65 -42.84
CA ALA A 399 22.83 -6.05 -43.28
C ALA A 399 21.65 -6.99 -43.08
N LYS A 400 21.72 -8.24 -43.59
CA LYS A 400 20.56 -9.15 -43.61
C LYS A 400 20.32 -9.85 -42.27
N LYS A 401 21.42 -10.28 -41.58
CA LYS A 401 21.26 -11.07 -40.35
C LYS A 401 21.24 -10.21 -39.08
N GLN A 402 22.03 -9.14 -39.01
CA GLN A 402 22.14 -8.30 -37.83
C GLN A 402 21.15 -7.13 -37.85
N LEU A 403 21.19 -6.29 -38.90
CA LEU A 403 20.24 -5.18 -39.06
C LEU A 403 18.86 -5.64 -39.53
N LYS A 404 18.73 -6.87 -40.07
CA LYS A 404 17.49 -7.37 -40.70
C LYS A 404 17.02 -6.43 -41.83
N ALA A 405 17.98 -5.82 -42.54
CA ALA A 405 17.73 -4.82 -43.56
C ALA A 405 17.38 -5.47 -44.90
N GLU A 406 16.44 -4.82 -45.61
CA GLU A 406 16.28 -5.03 -47.04
C GLU A 406 17.50 -4.43 -47.75
N MET A 407 18.23 -5.25 -48.47
CA MET A 407 19.45 -4.84 -49.18
C MET A 407 19.29 -4.95 -50.68
N ASN A 408 19.61 -3.86 -51.38
CA ASN A 408 19.62 -3.81 -52.84
C ASN A 408 20.97 -3.27 -53.32
N ILE A 409 21.63 -4.01 -54.22
CA ILE A 409 22.92 -3.64 -54.81
C ILE A 409 22.74 -3.52 -56.33
N SER A 410 23.24 -2.43 -56.91
CA SER A 410 23.36 -2.24 -58.37
C SER A 410 24.80 -1.85 -58.71
N THR A 411 25.29 -2.33 -59.88
CA THR A 411 26.73 -2.28 -60.23
C THR A 411 27.00 -1.83 -61.69
N ASN A 412 25.99 -1.22 -62.38
CA ASN A 412 26.13 -0.93 -63.82
C ASN A 412 26.96 0.33 -64.13
N GLU A 413 26.91 1.33 -63.27
CA GLU A 413 27.68 2.58 -63.41
C GLU A 413 28.21 2.94 -62.02
N GLY A 414 29.26 2.23 -61.57
CA GLY A 414 29.71 2.25 -60.19
C GLY A 414 28.94 1.28 -59.30
N VAL A 415 29.16 1.31 -58.01
CA VAL A 415 28.49 0.49 -57.01
C VAL A 415 27.47 1.36 -56.25
N LYS A 416 26.23 0.89 -56.19
CA LYS A 416 25.18 1.53 -55.37
C LYS A 416 24.54 0.50 -54.45
N VAL A 417 24.63 0.75 -53.13
CA VAL A 417 24.03 -0.07 -52.08
C VAL A 417 22.92 0.72 -51.37
N LYS A 418 21.76 0.11 -51.26
CA LYS A 418 20.63 0.67 -50.52
C LYS A 418 20.26 -0.31 -49.40
N LEU A 419 20.25 0.16 -48.17
CA LEU A 419 19.78 -0.58 -47.00
C LEU A 419 18.58 0.12 -46.40
N ARG A 420 17.58 -0.66 -46.04
CA ARG A 420 16.40 -0.17 -45.32
C ARG A 420 16.04 -1.15 -44.21
N TRP A 421 15.90 -0.66 -43.01
CA TRP A 421 15.48 -1.49 -41.88
C TRP A 421 14.66 -0.69 -40.85
N LYS A 422 14.07 -1.40 -39.91
CA LYS A 422 13.32 -0.85 -38.80
C LYS A 422 13.83 -1.47 -37.49
N GLU A 423 14.08 -0.61 -36.47
CA GLU A 423 14.44 -1.01 -35.12
C GLU A 423 13.23 -1.22 -34.20
#